data_dfcba36cedcf6237050de5f6d4a5e715
#
_entry.id   dfcba36cedcf6237050de5f6d4a5e715
#
_cell.length_a   1.000
_cell.length_b   1.000
_cell.length_c   1.000
_cell.angle_alpha   90.00
_cell.angle_beta   90.00
_cell.angle_gamma   90.00
#
_symmetry.space_group_name_H-M   'P 1'
#
loop_
_entity.id
_entity.type
_entity.pdbx_description
1 polymer ?
#
loop_
_entity_poly.entity_id
_entity_poly.type
_entity_poly.pdbx_seq_one_letter_code
_entity_poly.pdbx_strand_id
1 'polypeptide(L)'
;PIALGGATNHSVVIRVAAHTPEQAMPLDKAREQVIAAIRADRQRQASDKAADAVLAKLKAGATLQSLAASEKLQLSPMPGLPRSQPVPTPEINRAIFSAPVPADGKPSYGKVDVNGDALLFAVNKVNPGDVKEVTAEQQKQLKDQLSQIDGMAAAKAYVEAMRKKFVIQTTEANL
;
A
#
# COMPACT_ATOMS: atom_id res chain seq x y z
N PRO A 1 -10.10 -29.30 -1.05
CA PRO A 1 -10.25 -28.93 0.37
C PRO A 1 -9.56 -27.63 0.66
N ILE A 2 -10.27 -26.71 1.33
CA ILE A 2 -9.70 -25.43 1.76
C ILE A 2 -9.27 -25.62 3.22
N ALA A 3 -7.98 -25.42 3.50
CA ALA A 3 -7.47 -25.40 4.87
C ALA A 3 -7.89 -24.10 5.56
N LEU A 4 -8.66 -24.19 6.64
CA LEU A 4 -8.95 -23.05 7.49
C LEU A 4 -7.75 -22.82 8.41
N GLY A 5 -7.04 -21.69 8.22
CA GLY A 5 -5.90 -21.33 9.03
C GLY A 5 -6.26 -21.17 10.51
N GLY A 6 -5.72 -22.04 11.33
CA GLY A 6 -5.87 -22.10 12.76
C GLY A 6 -5.42 -23.46 13.28
N ALA A 7 -5.03 -23.55 14.54
CA ALA A 7 -4.38 -24.70 15.17
C ALA A 7 -5.19 -26.00 15.22
N THR A 8 -6.18 -26.19 14.40
CA THR A 8 -7.02 -27.38 14.33
C THR A 8 -7.02 -27.93 12.91
N ASN A 9 -6.76 -29.24 12.78
CA ASN A 9 -6.78 -30.01 11.53
C ASN A 9 -8.19 -30.10 10.92
N HIS A 10 -8.88 -28.99 10.77
CA HIS A 10 -10.18 -28.94 10.12
C HIS A 10 -10.02 -28.61 8.64
N SER A 11 -10.46 -29.54 7.81
CA SER A 11 -10.58 -29.33 6.36
C SER A 11 -12.05 -29.23 6.00
N VAL A 12 -12.40 -28.24 5.19
CA VAL A 12 -13.75 -28.08 4.67
C VAL A 12 -13.76 -28.44 3.19
N VAL A 13 -14.65 -29.31 2.80
CA VAL A 13 -14.92 -29.64 1.39
C VAL A 13 -16.14 -28.85 0.95
N ILE A 14 -15.98 -27.99 -0.03
CA ILE A 14 -17.08 -27.20 -0.58
C ILE A 14 -17.41 -27.73 -1.96
N ARG A 15 -18.69 -27.94 -2.22
CA ARG A 15 -19.23 -28.24 -3.56
C ARG A 15 -20.16 -27.13 -3.97
N VAL A 16 -19.96 -26.61 -5.18
CA VAL A 16 -20.91 -25.67 -5.80
C VAL A 16 -22.18 -26.43 -6.14
N ALA A 17 -23.30 -26.09 -5.48
CA ALA A 17 -24.59 -26.69 -5.69
C ALA A 17 -25.36 -26.09 -6.87
N ALA A 18 -25.19 -24.78 -7.08
CA ALA A 18 -25.78 -24.07 -8.20
C ALA A 18 -24.85 -22.91 -8.63
N HIS A 19 -24.77 -22.66 -9.91
CA HIS A 19 -24.05 -21.54 -10.50
C HIS A 19 -25.03 -20.73 -11.36
N THR A 20 -25.22 -19.47 -11.01
CA THR A 20 -25.96 -18.53 -11.84
C THR A 20 -24.96 -17.75 -12.66
N PRO A 21 -25.00 -17.86 -13.99
CA PRO A 21 -24.07 -17.10 -14.84
C PRO A 21 -24.31 -15.60 -14.68
N GLU A 22 -23.26 -14.83 -14.90
CA GLU A 22 -23.31 -13.38 -14.89
C GLU A 22 -24.32 -12.89 -15.94
N GLN A 23 -25.25 -12.03 -15.54
CA GLN A 23 -26.23 -11.42 -16.41
C GLN A 23 -26.11 -9.90 -16.33
N ALA A 24 -26.15 -9.24 -17.49
CA ALA A 24 -26.19 -7.78 -17.55
C ALA A 24 -27.46 -7.26 -16.86
N MET A 25 -27.28 -6.40 -15.87
CA MET A 25 -28.43 -5.76 -15.22
C MET A 25 -29.07 -4.73 -16.16
N PRO A 26 -30.42 -4.75 -16.33
CA PRO A 26 -31.10 -3.73 -17.10
C PRO A 26 -30.81 -2.32 -16.59
N LEU A 27 -30.69 -1.35 -17.49
CA LEU A 27 -30.26 0.01 -17.18
C LEU A 27 -31.17 0.72 -16.16
N ASP A 28 -32.47 0.47 -16.20
CA ASP A 28 -33.46 0.98 -15.24
C ASP A 28 -33.17 0.55 -13.80
N LYS A 29 -32.73 -0.69 -13.59
CA LYS A 29 -32.31 -1.22 -12.28
C LYS A 29 -30.90 -0.77 -11.88
N ALA A 30 -30.00 -0.59 -12.85
CA ALA A 30 -28.62 -0.19 -12.62
C ALA A 30 -28.46 1.34 -12.48
N ARG A 31 -29.46 2.13 -12.88
CA ARG A 31 -29.36 3.58 -13.04
C ARG A 31 -28.82 4.31 -11.81
N GLU A 32 -29.33 4.00 -10.63
CA GLU A 32 -28.90 4.66 -9.40
C GLU A 32 -27.46 4.30 -9.05
N GLN A 33 -27.07 3.04 -9.24
CA GLN A 33 -25.69 2.58 -9.00
C GLN A 33 -24.72 3.24 -9.98
N VAL A 34 -25.10 3.34 -11.25
CA VAL A 34 -24.28 4.01 -12.29
C VAL A 34 -24.13 5.50 -11.97
N ILE A 35 -25.22 6.18 -11.60
CA ILE A 35 -25.15 7.60 -11.21
C ILE A 35 -24.25 7.78 -9.98
N ALA A 36 -24.39 6.93 -8.96
CA ALA A 36 -23.53 6.98 -7.76
C ALA A 36 -22.06 6.74 -8.12
N ALA A 37 -21.77 5.75 -8.95
CA ALA A 37 -20.40 5.47 -9.43
C ALA A 37 -19.80 6.63 -10.21
N ILE A 38 -20.57 7.24 -11.14
CA ILE A 38 -20.12 8.42 -11.91
C ILE A 38 -19.87 9.61 -10.97
N ARG A 39 -20.73 9.83 -9.99
CA ARG A 39 -20.55 10.93 -9.02
C ARG A 39 -19.28 10.71 -8.18
N ALA A 40 -19.08 9.52 -7.67
CA ALA A 40 -17.89 9.16 -6.92
C ALA A 40 -16.61 9.32 -7.77
N ASP A 41 -16.63 8.88 -9.02
CA ASP A 41 -15.51 9.04 -9.93
C ASP A 41 -15.19 10.52 -10.21
N ARG A 42 -16.21 11.33 -10.51
CA ARG A 42 -16.03 12.78 -10.72
C ARG A 42 -15.53 13.49 -9.48
N GLN A 43 -16.01 13.11 -8.30
CA GLN A 43 -15.54 13.66 -7.02
C GLN A 43 -14.05 13.32 -6.81
N ARG A 44 -13.67 12.08 -7.03
CA ARG A 44 -12.27 11.64 -6.93
C ARG A 44 -11.36 12.40 -7.91
N GLN A 45 -11.77 12.53 -9.18
CA GLN A 45 -11.01 13.29 -10.18
C GLN A 45 -10.88 14.77 -9.81
N ALA A 46 -11.95 15.39 -9.27
CA ALA A 46 -11.92 16.76 -8.82
C ALA A 46 -10.99 16.95 -7.60
N SER A 47 -11.05 16.04 -6.63
CA SER A 47 -10.17 16.01 -5.46
C SER A 47 -8.71 15.85 -5.86
N ASP A 48 -8.42 14.94 -6.75
CA ASP A 48 -7.07 14.67 -7.26
C ASP A 48 -6.48 15.89 -7.99
N LYS A 49 -7.28 16.51 -8.87
CA LYS A 49 -6.91 17.73 -9.57
C LYS A 49 -6.67 18.92 -8.63
N ALA A 50 -7.51 19.07 -7.60
CA ALA A 50 -7.34 20.10 -6.59
C ALA A 50 -6.05 19.87 -5.77
N ALA A 51 -5.78 18.62 -5.39
CA ALA A 51 -4.56 18.25 -4.69
C ALA A 51 -3.29 18.51 -5.53
N ASP A 52 -3.32 18.23 -6.83
CA ASP A 52 -2.22 18.54 -7.73
C ASP A 52 -1.95 20.05 -7.82
N ALA A 53 -2.99 20.86 -7.86
CA ALA A 53 -2.85 22.33 -7.86
C ALA A 53 -2.23 22.83 -6.54
N VAL A 54 -2.62 22.28 -5.39
CA VAL A 54 -2.03 22.62 -4.09
C VAL A 54 -0.58 22.14 -4.03
N LEU A 55 -0.29 20.92 -4.50
CA LEU A 55 1.08 20.39 -4.56
C LEU A 55 2.01 21.24 -5.44
N ALA A 56 1.50 21.76 -6.55
CA ALA A 56 2.25 22.67 -7.40
C ALA A 56 2.59 23.98 -6.66
N LYS A 57 1.64 24.56 -5.91
CA LYS A 57 1.86 25.75 -5.07
C LYS A 57 2.92 25.49 -3.98
N LEU A 58 2.89 24.31 -3.34
CA LEU A 58 3.90 23.91 -2.34
C LEU A 58 5.29 23.81 -2.96
N LYS A 59 5.41 23.21 -4.13
CA LYS A 59 6.68 23.11 -4.87
C LYS A 59 7.19 24.48 -5.34
N ALA A 60 6.29 25.43 -5.56
CA ALA A 60 6.63 26.82 -5.89
C ALA A 60 7.04 27.67 -4.67
N GLY A 61 7.02 27.09 -3.47
CA GLY A 61 7.51 27.75 -2.24
C GLY A 61 6.43 28.21 -1.27
N ALA A 62 5.15 27.93 -1.52
CA ALA A 62 4.10 28.16 -0.55
C ALA A 62 4.27 27.23 0.68
N THR A 63 3.83 27.66 1.85
CA THR A 63 3.88 26.82 3.06
C THR A 63 2.59 26.02 3.23
N LEU A 64 2.71 24.84 3.85
CA LEU A 64 1.54 24.02 4.19
C LEU A 64 0.52 24.79 5.05
N GLN A 65 1.00 25.60 6.01
CA GLN A 65 0.13 26.38 6.87
C GLN A 65 -0.67 27.42 6.10
N SER A 66 -0.03 28.15 5.18
CA SER A 66 -0.73 29.17 4.39
C SER A 66 -1.79 28.55 3.45
N LEU A 67 -1.45 27.40 2.84
CA LEU A 67 -2.38 26.71 1.97
C LEU A 67 -3.51 26.02 2.74
N ALA A 68 -3.23 25.44 3.90
CA ALA A 68 -4.25 24.85 4.76
C ALA A 68 -5.27 25.91 5.19
N ALA A 69 -4.82 27.12 5.54
CA ALA A 69 -5.72 28.21 5.90
C ALA A 69 -6.54 28.71 4.71
N SER A 70 -5.93 28.91 3.54
CA SER A 70 -6.60 29.44 2.35
C SER A 70 -7.59 28.46 1.72
N GLU A 71 -7.25 27.18 1.69
CA GLU A 71 -8.07 26.11 1.10
C GLU A 71 -8.98 25.42 2.15
N LYS A 72 -8.97 25.90 3.40
CA LYS A 72 -9.74 25.35 4.55
C LYS A 72 -9.48 23.87 4.80
N LEU A 73 -8.22 23.46 4.66
CA LEU A 73 -7.78 22.09 4.88
C LEU A 73 -7.34 21.89 6.35
N GLN A 74 -7.53 20.70 6.86
CA GLN A 74 -7.02 20.33 8.17
C GLN A 74 -5.55 19.93 8.08
N LEU A 75 -4.74 20.50 8.98
CA LEU A 75 -3.33 20.18 9.10
C LEU A 75 -3.10 19.34 10.37
N SER A 76 -2.53 18.15 10.19
CA SER A 76 -2.19 17.25 11.30
C SER A 76 -0.69 17.03 11.35
N PRO A 77 0.03 17.69 12.28
CA PRO A 77 1.46 17.45 12.43
C PRO A 77 1.71 16.07 13.07
N MET A 78 2.66 15.33 12.52
CA MET A 78 3.05 14.00 12.98
C MET A 78 4.57 13.97 13.23
N PRO A 79 5.03 14.44 14.41
CA PRO A 79 6.46 14.41 14.72
C PRO A 79 6.90 12.97 15.03
N GLY A 80 8.10 12.60 14.56
CA GLY A 80 8.74 11.33 14.92
C GLY A 80 8.03 10.08 14.40
N LEU A 81 7.39 10.16 13.23
CA LEU A 81 6.73 9.01 12.61
C LEU A 81 7.73 7.87 12.36
N PRO A 82 7.56 6.67 12.99
CA PRO A 82 8.45 5.55 12.78
C PRO A 82 8.05 4.76 11.53
N ARG A 83 9.06 4.22 10.83
CA ARG A 83 8.82 3.39 9.64
C ARG A 83 8.14 2.06 9.99
N SER A 84 8.40 1.53 11.18
CA SER A 84 7.90 0.23 11.64
C SER A 84 6.43 0.23 12.07
N GLN A 85 5.86 1.41 12.34
CA GLN A 85 4.47 1.55 12.74
C GLN A 85 3.68 2.22 11.62
N PRO A 86 2.72 1.54 11.01
CA PRO A 86 1.95 2.07 9.89
C PRO A 86 0.86 3.04 10.38
N VAL A 87 1.29 4.23 10.79
CA VAL A 87 0.40 5.31 11.26
C VAL A 87 0.52 6.48 10.28
N PRO A 88 -0.57 7.13 9.87
CA PRO A 88 -1.98 6.83 10.18
C PRO A 88 -2.54 5.58 9.50
N THR A 89 -2.08 5.24 8.30
CA THR A 89 -2.40 3.99 7.60
C THR A 89 -1.15 3.44 6.90
N PRO A 90 -1.11 2.13 6.54
CA PRO A 90 0.02 1.54 5.82
C PRO A 90 0.33 2.24 4.50
N GLU A 91 -0.70 2.69 3.78
CA GLU A 91 -0.57 3.39 2.49
C GLU A 91 0.10 4.75 2.65
N ILE A 92 -0.37 5.54 3.62
CA ILE A 92 0.18 6.87 3.93
C ILE A 92 1.61 6.73 4.42
N ASN A 93 1.87 5.80 5.34
CA ASN A 93 3.21 5.54 5.86
C ASN A 93 4.17 5.17 4.73
N ARG A 94 3.78 4.24 3.85
CA ARG A 94 4.58 3.85 2.68
C ARG A 94 4.87 5.03 1.77
N ALA A 95 3.87 5.88 1.48
CA ALA A 95 4.03 7.05 0.63
C ALA A 95 5.02 8.06 1.24
N ILE A 96 4.90 8.35 2.55
CA ILE A 96 5.80 9.24 3.28
C ILE A 96 7.25 8.74 3.23
N PHE A 97 7.47 7.45 3.52
CA PHE A 97 8.82 6.86 3.52
C PHE A 97 9.38 6.53 2.13
N SER A 98 8.57 6.63 1.09
CA SER A 98 9.02 6.56 -0.32
C SER A 98 9.33 7.93 -0.91
N ALA A 99 8.96 9.02 -0.21
CA ALA A 99 9.26 10.36 -0.66
C ALA A 99 10.78 10.64 -0.63
N PRO A 100 11.28 11.50 -1.52
CA PRO A 100 12.68 11.91 -1.48
C PRO A 100 13.04 12.49 -0.12
N VAL A 101 14.29 12.27 0.31
CA VAL A 101 14.80 12.88 1.54
C VAL A 101 14.86 14.39 1.35
N PRO A 102 14.39 15.18 2.32
CA PRO A 102 14.53 16.64 2.29
C PRO A 102 15.97 17.06 2.05
N ALA A 103 16.16 17.98 1.12
CA ALA A 103 17.47 18.53 0.79
C ALA A 103 17.47 20.06 0.92
N ASP A 104 18.61 20.64 1.20
CA ASP A 104 18.81 22.10 1.28
C ASP A 104 17.85 22.83 2.23
N GLY A 105 17.43 22.16 3.29
CA GLY A 105 16.48 22.73 4.26
C GLY A 105 15.05 22.90 3.73
N LYS A 106 14.75 22.38 2.55
CA LYS A 106 13.41 22.42 1.95
C LYS A 106 12.67 21.12 2.21
N PRO A 107 11.39 21.18 2.62
CA PRO A 107 10.56 20.00 2.79
C PRO A 107 10.37 19.24 1.47
N SER A 108 10.26 17.92 1.57
CA SER A 108 9.82 17.09 0.46
C SER A 108 8.30 16.93 0.53
N TYR A 109 7.62 17.21 -0.56
CA TYR A 109 6.16 17.14 -0.64
C TYR A 109 5.71 15.94 -1.44
N GLY A 110 4.62 15.31 -1.02
CA GLY A 110 4.01 14.21 -1.73
C GLY A 110 2.49 14.21 -1.62
N LYS A 111 1.88 13.36 -2.43
CA LYS A 111 0.44 13.12 -2.49
C LYS A 111 0.21 11.61 -2.42
N VAL A 112 -0.84 11.19 -1.74
CA VAL A 112 -1.33 9.81 -1.71
C VAL A 112 -2.85 9.81 -1.75
N ASP A 113 -3.43 8.88 -2.51
CA ASP A 113 -4.88 8.64 -2.50
C ASP A 113 -5.20 7.64 -1.39
N VAL A 114 -6.19 7.96 -0.59
CA VAL A 114 -6.71 7.08 0.46
C VAL A 114 -8.22 7.04 0.37
N ASN A 115 -8.76 5.93 -0.08
CA ASN A 115 -10.21 5.73 -0.25
C ASN A 115 -10.90 6.76 -1.18
N GLY A 116 -10.16 7.31 -2.14
CA GLY A 116 -10.68 8.32 -3.07
C GLY A 116 -10.52 9.76 -2.60
N ASP A 117 -9.94 9.97 -1.42
CA ASP A 117 -9.53 11.29 -0.93
C ASP A 117 -8.03 11.50 -1.15
N ALA A 118 -7.66 12.65 -1.70
CA ALA A 118 -6.27 13.01 -1.91
C ALA A 118 -5.68 13.63 -0.63
N LEU A 119 -4.69 12.97 -0.04
CA LEU A 119 -3.94 13.46 1.10
C LEU A 119 -2.60 14.02 0.64
N LEU A 120 -2.27 15.23 1.07
CA LEU A 120 -0.98 15.85 0.85
C LEU A 120 -0.13 15.79 2.11
N PHE A 121 1.17 15.56 1.96
CA PHE A 121 2.09 15.53 3.09
C PHE A 121 3.39 16.28 2.78
N ALA A 122 4.05 16.74 3.84
CA ALA A 122 5.40 17.27 3.78
C ALA A 122 6.31 16.53 4.75
N VAL A 123 7.45 16.08 4.25
CA VAL A 123 8.52 15.54 5.06
C VAL A 123 9.52 16.67 5.31
N ASN A 124 9.61 17.11 6.54
CA ASN A 124 10.52 18.21 6.92
C ASN A 124 11.93 17.71 7.24
N LYS A 125 12.03 16.52 7.83
CA LYS A 125 13.29 15.93 8.26
C LYS A 125 13.18 14.41 8.30
N VAL A 126 14.23 13.74 7.90
CA VAL A 126 14.42 12.31 8.08
C VAL A 126 15.50 12.12 9.13
N ASN A 127 15.18 11.44 10.21
CA ASN A 127 16.16 11.04 11.20
C ASN A 127 16.60 9.61 10.88
N PRO A 128 17.89 9.36 10.62
CA PRO A 128 18.39 8.00 10.49
C PRO A 128 18.22 7.27 11.83
N GLY A 129 17.96 5.97 11.77
CA GLY A 129 17.92 5.14 12.97
C GLY A 129 19.30 5.09 13.65
N ASP A 130 19.32 5.06 14.96
CA ASP A 130 20.56 4.87 15.72
C ASP A 130 20.76 3.36 15.99
N VAL A 131 21.82 2.80 15.42
CA VAL A 131 22.19 1.40 15.62
C VAL A 131 22.53 1.11 17.09
N LYS A 132 22.93 2.14 17.86
CA LYS A 132 23.26 2.00 19.28
C LYS A 132 22.03 1.77 20.18
N GLU A 133 20.86 2.16 19.71
CA GLU A 133 19.59 1.93 20.42
C GLU A 133 19.06 0.50 20.24
N VAL A 134 19.64 -0.28 19.30
CA VAL A 134 19.20 -1.63 19.00
C VAL A 134 19.97 -2.62 19.87
N THR A 135 19.25 -3.43 20.65
CA THR A 135 19.87 -4.46 21.48
C THR A 135 20.51 -5.57 20.64
N ALA A 136 21.49 -6.27 21.20
CA ALA A 136 22.14 -7.41 20.52
C ALA A 136 21.12 -8.52 20.15
N GLU A 137 20.09 -8.72 20.98
CA GLU A 137 19.00 -9.66 20.70
C GLU A 137 18.15 -9.25 19.52
N GLN A 138 17.77 -7.98 19.45
CA GLN A 138 17.01 -7.44 18.31
C GLN A 138 17.82 -7.53 17.01
N GLN A 139 19.13 -7.23 17.07
CA GLN A 139 20.02 -7.39 15.92
C GLN A 139 20.07 -8.84 15.45
N LYS A 140 20.18 -9.78 16.38
CA LYS A 140 20.19 -11.21 16.09
C LYS A 140 18.88 -11.65 15.45
N GLN A 141 17.74 -11.28 16.05
CA GLN A 141 16.41 -11.60 15.49
C GLN A 141 16.23 -11.08 14.07
N LEU A 142 16.62 -9.82 13.83
CA LEU A 142 16.54 -9.23 12.49
C LEU A 142 17.44 -9.98 11.51
N LYS A 143 18.66 -10.33 11.91
CA LYS A 143 19.58 -11.10 11.08
C LYS A 143 19.02 -12.48 10.74
N ASP A 144 18.42 -13.16 11.70
CA ASP A 144 17.81 -14.47 11.51
C ASP A 144 16.62 -14.39 10.56
N GLN A 145 15.76 -13.37 10.70
CA GLN A 145 14.64 -13.12 9.79
C GLN A 145 15.11 -12.82 8.36
N LEU A 146 16.10 -11.96 8.18
CA LEU A 146 16.67 -11.66 6.88
C LEU A 146 17.29 -12.90 6.23
N SER A 147 18.02 -13.71 7.02
CA SER A 147 18.60 -14.97 6.53
C SER A 147 17.53 -15.96 6.06
N GLN A 148 16.37 -16.01 6.72
CA GLN A 148 15.25 -16.83 6.28
C GLN A 148 14.66 -16.33 4.95
N ILE A 149 14.44 -15.01 4.82
CA ILE A 149 13.92 -14.40 3.59
C ILE A 149 14.87 -14.66 2.43
N ASP A 150 16.16 -14.42 2.62
CA ASP A 150 17.19 -14.65 1.61
C ASP A 150 17.29 -16.14 1.24
N GLY A 151 17.19 -17.04 2.22
CA GLY A 151 17.16 -18.47 1.97
C GLY A 151 15.97 -18.90 1.10
N MET A 152 14.77 -18.39 1.41
CA MET A 152 13.57 -18.66 0.58
C MET A 152 13.70 -18.08 -0.83
N ALA A 153 14.23 -16.86 -0.95
CA ALA A 153 14.45 -16.23 -2.25
C ALA A 153 15.47 -17.02 -3.09
N ALA A 154 16.55 -17.47 -2.48
CA ALA A 154 17.57 -18.29 -3.13
C ALA A 154 17.01 -19.65 -3.57
N ALA A 155 16.22 -20.31 -2.72
CA ALA A 155 15.56 -21.58 -3.07
C ALA A 155 14.58 -21.41 -4.23
N LYS A 156 13.78 -20.34 -4.21
CA LYS A 156 12.85 -20.01 -5.31
C LYS A 156 13.62 -19.77 -6.61
N ALA A 157 14.66 -18.94 -6.57
CA ALA A 157 15.48 -18.65 -7.74
C ALA A 157 16.15 -19.91 -8.30
N TYR A 158 16.62 -20.83 -7.43
CA TYR A 158 17.16 -22.11 -7.83
C TYR A 158 16.13 -22.97 -8.56
N VAL A 159 14.91 -23.09 -7.98
CA VAL A 159 13.82 -23.85 -8.62
C VAL A 159 13.45 -23.25 -9.99
N GLU A 160 13.37 -21.94 -10.10
CA GLU A 160 13.08 -21.25 -11.35
C GLU A 160 14.19 -21.48 -12.40
N ALA A 161 15.45 -21.45 -11.96
CA ALA A 161 16.58 -21.78 -12.84
C ALA A 161 16.56 -23.23 -13.32
N MET A 162 16.20 -24.17 -12.44
CA MET A 162 16.05 -25.59 -12.81
C MET A 162 14.88 -25.80 -13.78
N ARG A 163 13.74 -25.14 -13.56
CA ARG A 163 12.59 -25.18 -14.47
C ARG A 163 12.92 -24.72 -15.90
N LYS A 164 13.85 -23.77 -16.03
CA LYS A 164 14.33 -23.33 -17.35
C LYS A 164 15.27 -24.33 -18.02
N LYS A 165 15.95 -25.16 -17.24
CA LYS A 165 16.91 -26.15 -17.73
C LYS A 165 16.28 -27.49 -18.10
N PHE A 166 15.20 -27.87 -17.43
CA PHE A 166 14.57 -29.17 -17.59
C PHE A 166 13.15 -29.05 -18.15
N VAL A 167 12.80 -29.95 -19.04
CA VAL A 167 11.40 -30.10 -19.49
C VAL A 167 10.63 -30.83 -18.40
N ILE A 168 9.71 -30.15 -17.75
CA ILE A 168 8.87 -30.73 -16.71
C ILE A 168 7.63 -31.30 -17.37
N GLN A 169 7.46 -32.64 -17.30
CA GLN A 169 6.23 -33.32 -17.71
C GLN A 169 5.42 -33.66 -16.46
N THR A 170 4.22 -33.09 -16.36
CA THR A 170 3.25 -33.44 -15.32
C THR A 170 2.26 -34.44 -15.93
N THR A 171 2.18 -35.64 -15.36
CA THR A 171 1.19 -36.63 -15.72
C THR A 171 -0.02 -36.49 -14.80
N GLU A 172 -1.15 -35.99 -15.31
CA GLU A 172 -2.39 -35.78 -14.54
C GLU A 172 -3.17 -37.07 -14.24
N ALA A 173 -2.55 -38.23 -14.44
CA ALA A 173 -3.27 -39.51 -14.42
C ALA A 173 -3.63 -40.07 -13.02
N ASN A 174 -3.37 -39.36 -11.91
CA ASN A 174 -3.66 -39.87 -10.57
C ASN A 174 -4.09 -38.72 -9.59
N LEU A 175 -5.09 -37.91 -9.97
CA LEU A 175 -5.82 -37.05 -9.04
C LEU A 175 -7.29 -37.48 -8.94
#